data_d8b6fb9f56a91f72d7be600bc1be9f0d
#
_entry.id   d8b6fb9f56a91f72d7be600bc1be9f0d
#
_cell.length_a   1.000
_cell.length_b   1.000
_cell.length_c   1.000
_cell.angle_alpha   90.00
_cell.angle_beta   90.00
_cell.angle_gamma   90.00
#
_symmetry.space_group_name_H-M   'P 1'
#
loop_
_entity.id
_entity.type
_entity.pdbx_description
1 polymer ?
#
loop_
_entity_poly.entity_id
_entity_poly.type
_entity_poly.pdbx_seq_one_letter_code
_entity_poly.pdbx_strand_id
1 'polypeptide(L)'
;MIRVSSISEFIYCPAKIFLNQTQKNDIQTREMINGKLVHEIRRGYEEITKQNIWRIKENIGLEYIFSTLFEEVPQFIEKIPKKYSDRYGIDHSTLNSICKDLEEDLKLESQFLSLKIKKILNLTSKRGGEIAEMFFPQSLLEFSLKNEGLNLIGKIDKIEIINGVYYPVEVKTGMPPSKGVWLADALQIAAYAALMDYELNKEVLVGFVDYIKICERRPVVVNSVLHQKLFGVLDDMITMFEKQEIPEFTINKNKCEKCEYMDICEYYG
;
A
#
# COMPACT_ATOMS: atom_id res chain seq x y z
N MET A 1 -15.82 15.38 -1.58
CA MET A 1 -15.37 14.21 -0.79
C MET A 1 -13.86 14.11 -0.81
N ILE A 2 -13.28 13.86 0.34
CA ILE A 2 -11.84 13.68 0.53
C ILE A 2 -11.48 12.24 0.19
N ARG A 3 -10.44 12.07 -0.65
CA ARG A 3 -9.86 10.74 -0.89
C ARG A 3 -8.94 10.36 0.28
N VAL A 4 -9.00 9.13 0.74
CA VAL A 4 -8.13 8.66 1.84
C VAL A 4 -6.65 8.83 1.49
N SER A 5 -6.24 8.60 0.24
CA SER A 5 -4.87 8.87 -0.22
C SER A 5 -4.44 10.33 -0.08
N SER A 6 -5.37 11.27 -0.20
CA SER A 6 -5.10 12.70 -0.07
C SER A 6 -4.74 13.12 1.36
N ILE A 7 -5.08 12.33 2.37
CA ILE A 7 -4.67 12.55 3.77
C ILE A 7 -3.14 12.50 3.88
N SER A 8 -2.53 11.51 3.23
CA SER A 8 -1.06 11.39 3.21
C SER A 8 -0.38 12.56 2.49
N GLU A 9 -0.98 13.04 1.40
CA GLU A 9 -0.48 14.21 0.68
C GLU A 9 -0.60 15.50 1.52
N PHE A 10 -1.72 15.68 2.23
CA PHE A 10 -1.94 16.81 3.11
C PHE A 10 -0.93 16.83 4.27
N ILE A 11 -0.70 15.70 4.92
CA ILE A 11 0.32 15.55 5.97
C ILE A 11 1.73 15.79 5.43
N TYR A 12 1.97 15.42 4.17
CA TYR A 12 3.25 15.70 3.51
C TYR A 12 3.43 17.20 3.27
N CYS A 13 2.44 17.85 2.65
CA CYS A 13 2.44 19.29 2.38
C CYS A 13 1.03 19.76 1.99
N PRO A 14 0.35 20.60 2.83
CA PRO A 14 -0.97 21.15 2.50
C PRO A 14 -0.98 21.96 1.19
N ALA A 15 0.08 22.73 0.93
CA ALA A 15 0.19 23.52 -0.30
C ALA A 15 0.18 22.64 -1.56
N LYS A 16 0.82 21.46 -1.51
CA LYS A 16 0.85 20.52 -2.64
C LYS A 16 -0.57 20.08 -3.05
N ILE A 17 -1.37 19.65 -2.07
CA ILE A 17 -2.74 19.19 -2.37
C ILE A 17 -3.65 20.33 -2.80
N PHE A 18 -3.47 21.53 -2.25
CA PHE A 18 -4.19 22.72 -2.64
C PHE A 18 -3.90 23.10 -4.12
N LEU A 19 -2.63 23.15 -4.49
CA LEU A 19 -2.21 23.42 -5.88
C LEU A 19 -2.71 22.35 -6.86
N ASN A 20 -2.68 21.08 -6.47
CA ASN A 20 -3.19 19.99 -7.30
C ASN A 20 -4.69 20.17 -7.63
N GLN A 21 -5.50 20.59 -6.66
CA GLN A 21 -6.94 20.80 -6.89
C GLN A 21 -7.26 22.08 -7.65
N THR A 22 -6.53 23.19 -7.38
CA THR A 22 -6.80 24.48 -8.01
C THR A 22 -6.39 24.51 -9.47
N GLN A 23 -5.36 23.77 -9.85
CA GLN A 23 -4.85 23.76 -11.23
C GLN A 23 -5.59 22.79 -12.16
N LYS A 24 -6.58 22.00 -11.64
CA LYS A 24 -7.35 21.00 -12.42
C LYS A 24 -6.48 20.07 -13.30
N ASN A 25 -5.21 19.96 -13.00
CA ASN A 25 -4.32 19.08 -13.73
C ASN A 25 -4.36 17.71 -13.02
N ASP A 26 -5.10 16.77 -13.61
CA ASP A 26 -4.95 15.33 -13.32
C ASP A 26 -3.57 14.85 -13.82
N ILE A 27 -2.51 15.51 -13.31
CA ILE A 27 -1.14 15.11 -13.63
C ILE A 27 -0.90 13.78 -12.94
N GLN A 28 -0.98 12.70 -13.70
CA GLN A 28 -0.48 11.42 -13.21
C GLN A 28 1.03 11.52 -13.13
N THR A 29 1.54 11.76 -11.92
CA THR A 29 2.98 11.82 -11.70
C THR A 29 3.61 10.45 -11.95
N ARG A 30 4.92 10.45 -12.27
CA ARG A 30 5.69 9.21 -12.41
C ARG A 30 5.58 8.35 -11.14
N GLU A 31 5.60 8.97 -9.97
CA GLU A 31 5.47 8.31 -8.67
C GLU A 31 4.13 7.59 -8.54
N MET A 32 3.04 8.20 -8.96
CA MET A 32 1.70 7.56 -8.95
C MET A 32 1.65 6.35 -9.90
N ILE A 33 2.25 6.46 -11.08
CA ILE A 33 2.29 5.36 -12.05
C ILE A 33 3.19 4.24 -11.54
N ASN A 34 4.35 4.58 -10.98
CA ASN A 34 5.25 3.62 -10.34
C ASN A 34 4.55 2.91 -9.17
N GLY A 35 3.79 3.64 -8.35
CA GLY A 35 2.97 3.05 -7.29
C GLY A 35 1.99 2.00 -7.86
N LYS A 36 1.24 2.35 -8.90
CA LYS A 36 0.29 1.42 -9.54
C LYS A 36 0.99 0.17 -10.10
N LEU A 37 2.16 0.34 -10.72
CA LEU A 37 2.96 -0.77 -11.24
C LEU A 37 3.39 -1.71 -10.11
N VAL A 38 3.91 -1.16 -9.02
CA VAL A 38 4.33 -1.95 -7.86
C VAL A 38 3.15 -2.70 -7.26
N HIS A 39 1.99 -2.06 -7.08
CA HIS A 39 0.79 -2.72 -6.58
C HIS A 39 0.32 -3.86 -7.49
N GLU A 40 0.39 -3.69 -8.81
CA GLU A 40 0.04 -4.76 -9.75
C GLU A 40 1.00 -5.94 -9.65
N ILE A 41 2.31 -5.69 -9.59
CA ILE A 41 3.34 -6.73 -9.45
C ILE A 41 3.16 -7.49 -8.12
N ARG A 42 2.97 -6.76 -7.02
CA ARG A 42 2.77 -7.37 -5.70
C ARG A 42 1.54 -8.27 -5.66
N ARG A 43 0.43 -7.82 -6.23
CA ARG A 43 -0.80 -8.62 -6.31
C ARG A 43 -0.60 -9.89 -7.13
N GLY A 44 0.02 -9.78 -8.30
CA GLY A 44 0.32 -10.96 -9.12
C GLY A 44 1.27 -11.94 -8.43
N TYR A 45 2.30 -11.43 -7.77
CA TYR A 45 3.20 -12.24 -6.94
C TYR A 45 2.46 -12.98 -5.82
N GLU A 46 1.59 -12.29 -5.07
CA GLU A 46 0.79 -12.90 -4.00
C GLU A 46 -0.10 -14.03 -4.55
N GLU A 47 -0.75 -13.79 -5.68
CA GLU A 47 -1.62 -14.78 -6.32
C GLU A 47 -0.84 -16.01 -6.80
N ILE A 48 0.27 -15.81 -7.52
CA ILE A 48 1.15 -16.88 -7.99
C ILE A 48 1.68 -17.69 -6.80
N THR A 49 2.21 -17.00 -5.79
CA THR A 49 2.80 -17.64 -4.61
C THR A 49 1.76 -18.44 -3.84
N LYS A 50 0.55 -17.91 -3.64
CA LYS A 50 -0.55 -18.62 -2.99
C LYS A 50 -0.92 -19.90 -3.74
N GLN A 51 -1.07 -19.82 -5.05
CA GLN A 51 -1.38 -21.00 -5.89
C GLN A 51 -0.25 -22.03 -5.83
N ASN A 52 0.99 -21.59 -5.83
CA ASN A 52 2.14 -22.48 -5.80
C ASN A 52 2.32 -23.17 -4.43
N ILE A 53 1.99 -22.50 -3.32
CA ILE A 53 1.95 -23.16 -2.00
C ILE A 53 0.95 -24.31 -1.96
N TRP A 54 -0.19 -24.21 -2.64
CA TRP A 54 -1.17 -25.30 -2.74
C TRP A 54 -0.60 -26.60 -3.33
N ARG A 55 0.45 -26.50 -4.17
CA ARG A 55 1.14 -27.63 -4.78
C ARG A 55 2.08 -28.37 -3.80
N ILE A 56 2.44 -27.74 -2.68
CA ILE A 56 3.37 -28.29 -1.69
C ILE A 56 2.62 -29.22 -0.73
N LYS A 57 2.57 -30.50 -1.05
CA LYS A 57 1.82 -31.52 -0.29
C LYS A 57 2.70 -32.39 0.60
N GLU A 58 4.01 -32.36 0.39
CA GLU A 58 4.97 -33.19 1.10
C GLU A 58 6.10 -32.37 1.73
N ASN A 59 6.85 -32.98 2.64
CA ASN A 59 8.01 -32.32 3.23
C ASN A 59 9.22 -32.43 2.29
N ILE A 60 9.37 -31.48 1.41
CA ILE A 60 10.38 -31.39 0.36
C ILE A 60 11.55 -30.49 0.74
N GLY A 61 12.64 -30.53 -0.04
CA GLY A 61 13.82 -29.71 0.14
C GLY A 61 13.57 -28.21 0.05
N LEU A 62 14.38 -27.40 0.73
CA LEU A 62 14.21 -25.94 0.75
C LEU A 62 14.33 -25.33 -0.65
N GLU A 63 15.31 -25.76 -1.44
CA GLU A 63 15.52 -25.28 -2.81
C GLU A 63 14.31 -25.58 -3.71
N TYR A 64 13.68 -26.72 -3.53
CA TYR A 64 12.50 -27.07 -4.29
C TYR A 64 11.28 -26.23 -3.87
N ILE A 65 11.13 -25.93 -2.57
CA ILE A 65 10.11 -24.99 -2.10
C ILE A 65 10.33 -23.63 -2.75
N PHE A 66 11.55 -23.11 -2.71
CA PHE A 66 11.87 -21.81 -3.32
C PHE A 66 11.60 -21.79 -4.82
N SER A 67 12.05 -22.77 -5.59
CA SER A 67 11.80 -22.83 -7.02
C SER A 67 10.29 -22.88 -7.32
N THR A 68 9.53 -23.69 -6.56
CA THR A 68 8.07 -23.75 -6.70
C THR A 68 7.41 -22.39 -6.47
N LEU A 69 7.87 -21.59 -5.50
CA LEU A 69 7.27 -20.29 -5.21
C LEU A 69 7.63 -19.23 -6.26
N PHE A 70 8.83 -19.29 -6.83
CA PHE A 70 9.39 -18.16 -7.58
C PHE A 70 9.49 -18.40 -9.11
N GLU A 71 9.41 -19.63 -9.59
CA GLU A 71 9.66 -19.99 -11.00
C GLU A 71 8.79 -19.20 -12.01
N GLU A 72 7.53 -18.93 -11.69
CA GLU A 72 6.59 -18.22 -12.57
C GLU A 72 6.67 -16.69 -12.43
N VAL A 73 7.31 -16.17 -11.37
CA VAL A 73 7.33 -14.73 -11.03
C VAL A 73 8.08 -13.89 -12.06
N PRO A 74 9.29 -14.26 -12.53
CA PRO A 74 10.02 -13.49 -13.55
C PRO A 74 9.23 -13.34 -14.85
N GLN A 75 8.61 -14.44 -15.33
CA GLN A 75 7.80 -14.42 -16.55
C GLN A 75 6.55 -13.55 -16.45
N PHE A 76 5.98 -13.44 -15.25
CA PHE A 76 4.87 -12.53 -15.00
C PHE A 76 5.35 -11.07 -15.04
N ILE A 77 6.46 -10.75 -14.36
CA ILE A 77 7.01 -9.39 -14.28
C ILE A 77 7.44 -8.87 -15.66
N GLU A 78 8.05 -9.71 -16.48
CA GLU A 78 8.54 -9.35 -17.83
C GLU A 78 7.45 -8.73 -18.74
N LYS A 79 6.19 -9.07 -18.53
CA LYS A 79 5.05 -8.58 -19.31
C LYS A 79 4.58 -7.17 -18.91
N ILE A 80 4.92 -6.73 -17.70
CA ILE A 80 4.37 -5.49 -17.11
C ILE A 80 4.93 -4.22 -17.73
N PRO A 81 6.26 -4.07 -18.01
CA PRO A 81 6.81 -2.85 -18.56
C PRO A 81 6.17 -2.44 -19.88
N LYS A 82 5.96 -3.39 -20.79
CA LYS A 82 5.31 -3.13 -22.07
C LYS A 82 3.89 -2.58 -21.89
N LYS A 83 3.09 -3.23 -21.04
CA LYS A 83 1.71 -2.81 -20.74
C LYS A 83 1.66 -1.36 -20.22
N TYR A 84 2.60 -0.97 -19.34
CA TYR A 84 2.65 0.37 -18.75
C TYR A 84 3.21 1.41 -19.70
N SER A 85 4.22 1.06 -20.50
CA SER A 85 4.75 1.92 -21.56
C SER A 85 3.66 2.26 -22.58
N ASP A 86 2.94 1.27 -23.09
CA ASP A 86 1.85 1.46 -24.06
C ASP A 86 0.70 2.33 -23.49
N ARG A 87 0.42 2.19 -22.18
CA ARG A 87 -0.71 2.89 -21.55
C ARG A 87 -0.38 4.33 -21.12
N TYR A 88 0.82 4.58 -20.65
CA TYR A 88 1.19 5.85 -20.00
C TYR A 88 2.30 6.61 -20.72
N GLY A 89 2.84 6.07 -21.81
CA GLY A 89 3.90 6.73 -22.57
C GLY A 89 5.25 6.84 -21.82
N ILE A 90 5.45 6.01 -20.77
CA ILE A 90 6.69 6.00 -20.00
C ILE A 90 7.73 5.19 -20.75
N ASP A 91 8.98 5.65 -20.70
CA ASP A 91 10.10 4.94 -21.29
C ASP A 91 10.23 3.50 -20.72
N HIS A 92 10.30 2.56 -21.66
CA HIS A 92 10.36 1.13 -21.35
C HIS A 92 11.60 0.75 -20.52
N SER A 93 12.73 1.42 -20.73
CA SER A 93 13.98 1.16 -20.00
C SER A 93 13.85 1.53 -18.52
N THR A 94 13.18 2.64 -18.22
CA THR A 94 12.89 3.08 -16.86
C THR A 94 11.98 2.09 -16.14
N LEU A 95 10.90 1.63 -16.79
CA LEU A 95 9.99 0.63 -16.22
C LEU A 95 10.69 -0.72 -16.00
N ASN A 96 11.55 -1.14 -16.91
CA ASN A 96 12.35 -2.36 -16.76
C ASN A 96 13.29 -2.30 -15.55
N SER A 97 13.93 -1.16 -15.30
CA SER A 97 14.77 -1.00 -14.10
C SER A 97 13.97 -1.20 -12.82
N ILE A 98 12.79 -0.56 -12.71
CA ILE A 98 11.91 -0.70 -11.55
C ILE A 98 11.44 -2.15 -11.37
N CYS A 99 11.06 -2.80 -12.47
CA CYS A 99 10.61 -4.19 -12.43
C CYS A 99 11.73 -5.15 -11.98
N LYS A 100 12.97 -4.89 -12.42
CA LYS A 100 14.14 -5.69 -12.02
C LYS A 100 14.45 -5.54 -10.53
N ASP A 101 14.42 -4.32 -10.00
CA ASP A 101 14.62 -4.07 -8.58
C ASP A 101 13.55 -4.79 -7.75
N LEU A 102 12.29 -4.73 -8.21
CA LEU A 102 11.19 -5.44 -7.55
C LEU A 102 11.33 -6.97 -7.63
N GLU A 103 11.81 -7.50 -8.75
CA GLU A 103 12.06 -8.94 -8.90
C GLU A 103 13.09 -9.43 -7.89
N GLU A 104 14.16 -8.66 -7.64
CA GLU A 104 15.16 -8.99 -6.63
C GLU A 104 14.57 -8.97 -5.20
N ASP A 105 13.74 -7.95 -4.89
CA ASP A 105 13.03 -7.88 -3.60
C ASP A 105 12.08 -9.07 -3.41
N LEU A 106 11.30 -9.44 -4.44
CA LEU A 106 10.38 -10.57 -4.39
C LEU A 106 11.09 -11.92 -4.32
N LYS A 107 12.27 -12.02 -4.93
CA LYS A 107 13.13 -13.20 -4.82
C LYS A 107 13.58 -13.41 -3.38
N LEU A 108 14.03 -12.35 -2.72
CA LEU A 108 14.43 -12.40 -1.31
C LEU A 108 13.23 -12.76 -0.40
N GLU A 109 12.06 -12.16 -0.65
CA GLU A 109 10.84 -12.49 0.09
C GLU A 109 10.46 -13.97 -0.08
N SER A 110 10.56 -14.51 -1.30
CA SER A 110 10.31 -15.92 -1.58
C SER A 110 11.29 -16.86 -0.85
N GLN A 111 12.55 -16.44 -0.68
CA GLN A 111 13.51 -17.18 0.12
C GLN A 111 13.11 -17.24 1.60
N PHE A 112 12.73 -16.10 2.19
CA PHE A 112 12.25 -16.08 3.58
C PHE A 112 10.97 -16.89 3.76
N LEU A 113 10.05 -16.79 2.82
CA LEU A 113 8.81 -17.56 2.84
C LEU A 113 9.09 -19.07 2.76
N SER A 114 10.04 -19.48 1.92
CA SER A 114 10.46 -20.88 1.78
C SER A 114 10.99 -21.45 3.09
N LEU A 115 11.81 -20.69 3.82
CA LEU A 115 12.30 -21.05 5.15
C LEU A 115 11.16 -21.25 6.15
N LYS A 116 10.19 -20.33 6.18
CA LYS A 116 9.00 -20.42 7.05
C LYS A 116 8.16 -21.65 6.71
N ILE A 117 7.88 -21.87 5.42
CA ILE A 117 7.14 -23.05 4.94
C ILE A 117 7.87 -24.33 5.33
N LYS A 118 9.18 -24.42 5.10
CA LYS A 118 9.97 -25.60 5.48
C LYS A 118 9.88 -25.88 6.97
N LYS A 119 9.93 -24.85 7.80
CA LYS A 119 9.77 -25.00 9.24
C LYS A 119 8.38 -25.51 9.62
N ILE A 120 7.31 -25.00 8.99
CA ILE A 120 5.95 -25.48 9.22
C ILE A 120 5.79 -26.93 8.80
N LEU A 121 6.31 -27.32 7.63
CA LEU A 121 6.29 -28.69 7.14
C LEU A 121 6.99 -29.69 8.08
N ASN A 122 8.06 -29.24 8.76
CA ASN A 122 8.79 -30.06 9.71
C ASN A 122 8.09 -30.19 11.07
N LEU A 123 7.39 -29.14 11.52
CA LEU A 123 6.85 -29.07 12.88
C LEU A 123 5.36 -29.38 12.96
N THR A 124 4.65 -29.41 11.83
CA THR A 124 3.19 -29.61 11.79
C THR A 124 2.80 -30.58 10.70
N SER A 125 1.54 -31.06 10.76
CA SER A 125 0.92 -31.84 9.69
C SER A 125 0.34 -30.99 8.56
N LYS A 126 0.40 -29.65 8.68
CA LYS A 126 -0.19 -28.73 7.70
C LYS A 126 0.49 -28.85 6.34
N ARG A 127 -0.30 -28.81 5.27
CA ARG A 127 0.16 -28.93 3.87
C ARG A 127 -0.65 -28.02 2.95
N GLY A 128 -0.09 -27.70 1.81
CA GLY A 128 -0.79 -27.04 0.71
C GLY A 128 -1.65 -25.86 1.14
N GLY A 129 -2.97 -26.00 0.99
CA GLY A 129 -3.94 -24.94 1.30
C GLY A 129 -3.89 -24.42 2.73
N GLU A 130 -3.68 -25.30 3.71
CA GLU A 130 -3.59 -24.86 5.11
C GLU A 130 -2.37 -23.93 5.36
N ILE A 131 -1.25 -24.20 4.67
CA ILE A 131 -0.08 -23.32 4.71
C ILE A 131 -0.36 -22.04 3.94
N ALA A 132 -1.01 -22.13 2.77
CA ALA A 132 -1.36 -20.95 1.99
C ALA A 132 -2.25 -19.98 2.78
N GLU A 133 -3.24 -20.48 3.50
CA GLU A 133 -4.13 -19.66 4.34
C GLU A 133 -3.41 -19.00 5.52
N MET A 134 -2.32 -19.58 6.03
CA MET A 134 -1.52 -18.96 7.09
C MET A 134 -0.78 -17.70 6.63
N PHE A 135 -0.33 -17.67 5.35
CA PHE A 135 0.43 -16.55 4.81
C PHE A 135 -0.43 -15.60 3.98
N PHE A 136 -1.48 -16.14 3.36
CA PHE A 136 -2.40 -15.42 2.48
C PHE A 136 -3.84 -15.70 2.92
N PRO A 137 -4.32 -15.08 4.00
CA PRO A 137 -5.69 -15.25 4.46
C PRO A 137 -6.70 -14.81 3.39
N GLN A 138 -7.96 -15.19 3.58
CA GLN A 138 -9.03 -14.69 2.73
C GLN A 138 -9.02 -13.16 2.72
N SER A 139 -9.12 -12.56 1.54
CA SER A 139 -9.02 -11.11 1.42
C SER A 139 -9.90 -10.55 0.29
N LEU A 140 -10.32 -9.29 0.48
CA LEU A 140 -10.90 -8.45 -0.54
C LEU A 140 -9.80 -7.52 -1.05
N LEU A 141 -9.58 -7.50 -2.36
CA LEU A 141 -8.54 -6.67 -2.98
C LEU A 141 -9.15 -5.43 -3.63
N GLU A 142 -8.44 -4.31 -3.55
CA GLU A 142 -8.83 -3.07 -4.22
C GLU A 142 -10.27 -2.63 -3.88
N PHE A 143 -10.68 -2.81 -2.62
CA PHE A 143 -12.04 -2.62 -2.19
C PHE A 143 -12.37 -1.14 -1.97
N SER A 144 -13.36 -0.63 -2.71
CA SER A 144 -13.75 0.78 -2.65
C SER A 144 -14.88 0.99 -1.66
N LEU A 145 -14.73 1.95 -0.76
CA LEU A 145 -15.75 2.40 0.19
C LEU A 145 -15.94 3.91 0.08
N LYS A 146 -17.17 4.34 0.32
CA LYS A 146 -17.56 5.74 0.26
C LYS A 146 -18.61 6.00 1.34
N ASN A 147 -18.42 7.06 2.14
CA ASN A 147 -19.41 7.50 3.11
C ASN A 147 -19.58 9.03 3.04
N GLU A 148 -20.81 9.49 2.80
CA GLU A 148 -21.11 10.91 2.65
C GLU A 148 -21.10 11.65 4.01
N GLY A 149 -21.52 10.98 5.09
CA GLY A 149 -21.48 11.54 6.45
C GLY A 149 -20.07 11.83 6.95
N LEU A 150 -19.11 10.99 6.57
CA LEU A 150 -17.69 11.19 6.85
C LEU A 150 -17.00 12.08 5.80
N ASN A 151 -17.68 12.43 4.72
CA ASN A 151 -17.10 13.09 3.56
C ASN A 151 -15.86 12.39 3.00
N LEU A 152 -15.80 11.06 3.10
CA LEU A 152 -14.65 10.23 2.74
C LEU A 152 -14.96 9.24 1.61
N ILE A 153 -13.95 9.03 0.76
CA ILE A 153 -13.90 7.95 -0.20
C ILE A 153 -12.51 7.32 -0.17
N GLY A 154 -12.45 6.00 -0.14
CA GLY A 154 -11.19 5.26 -0.12
C GLY A 154 -11.25 3.99 -0.94
N LYS A 155 -10.09 3.58 -1.45
CA LYS A 155 -9.88 2.29 -2.09
C LYS A 155 -8.79 1.59 -1.29
N ILE A 156 -9.18 0.57 -0.56
CA ILE A 156 -8.30 -0.19 0.34
C ILE A 156 -7.56 -1.22 -0.50
N ASP A 157 -6.24 -1.25 -0.42
CA ASP A 157 -5.43 -2.19 -1.20
C ASP A 157 -5.82 -3.63 -0.93
N LYS A 158 -5.98 -3.96 0.36
CA LYS A 158 -6.41 -5.29 0.79
C LYS A 158 -7.16 -5.21 2.13
N ILE A 159 -8.24 -5.97 2.27
CA ILE A 159 -8.90 -6.25 3.55
C ILE A 159 -8.70 -7.73 3.82
N GLU A 160 -7.89 -8.09 4.79
CA GLU A 160 -7.72 -9.47 5.24
C GLU A 160 -8.83 -9.87 6.20
N ILE A 161 -9.35 -11.10 6.04
CA ILE A 161 -10.43 -11.63 6.87
C ILE A 161 -9.88 -12.85 7.62
N ILE A 162 -9.68 -12.68 8.92
CA ILE A 162 -9.10 -13.72 9.77
C ILE A 162 -10.08 -14.00 10.91
N ASN A 163 -10.62 -15.21 10.97
CA ASN A 163 -11.61 -15.61 11.96
C ASN A 163 -12.84 -14.66 12.06
N GLY A 164 -13.28 -14.13 10.91
CA GLY A 164 -14.40 -13.20 10.83
C GLY A 164 -14.08 -11.74 11.22
N VAL A 165 -12.84 -11.45 11.60
CA VAL A 165 -12.34 -10.10 11.87
C VAL A 165 -11.70 -9.54 10.61
N TYR A 166 -11.95 -8.27 10.34
CA TYR A 166 -11.52 -7.57 9.13
C TYR A 166 -10.35 -6.64 9.43
N TYR A 167 -9.27 -6.78 8.68
CA TYR A 167 -8.04 -6.00 8.85
C TYR A 167 -7.71 -5.26 7.56
N PRO A 168 -7.83 -3.92 7.52
CA PRO A 168 -7.35 -3.15 6.39
C PRO A 168 -5.82 -3.21 6.34
N VAL A 169 -5.30 -3.42 5.15
CA VAL A 169 -3.86 -3.46 4.85
C VAL A 169 -3.55 -2.47 3.74
N GLU A 170 -2.60 -1.60 4.00
CA GLU A 170 -2.07 -0.64 3.03
C GLU A 170 -0.66 -1.05 2.64
N VAL A 171 -0.36 -1.05 1.36
CA VAL A 171 0.96 -1.41 0.81
C VAL A 171 1.77 -0.15 0.52
N LYS A 172 2.97 -0.06 1.07
CA LYS A 172 3.86 1.09 0.91
C LYS A 172 5.18 0.71 0.23
N THR A 173 5.50 1.47 -0.82
CA THR A 173 6.76 1.35 -1.57
C THR A 173 7.89 2.18 -0.99
N GLY A 174 7.58 3.09 -0.04
CA GLY A 174 8.55 3.93 0.65
C GLY A 174 9.25 3.21 1.80
N MET A 175 10.33 3.81 2.29
CA MET A 175 11.01 3.34 3.50
C MET A 175 10.19 3.67 4.74
N PRO A 176 10.05 2.75 5.70
CA PRO A 176 9.39 3.02 6.97
C PRO A 176 10.24 3.92 7.87
N PRO A 177 9.64 4.51 8.93
CA PRO A 177 10.41 5.11 10.01
C PRO A 177 11.19 4.01 10.77
N SER A 178 12.18 4.39 11.59
CA SER A 178 12.95 3.46 12.40
C SER A 178 12.09 2.61 13.36
N LYS A 179 10.97 3.17 13.82
CA LYS A 179 9.99 2.50 14.69
C LYS A 179 8.57 2.88 14.30
N GLY A 180 7.63 1.95 14.45
CA GLY A 180 6.22 2.17 14.14
C GLY A 180 5.96 2.44 12.66
N VAL A 181 4.96 3.23 12.35
CA VAL A 181 4.57 3.66 11.00
C VAL A 181 4.61 5.18 10.90
N TRP A 182 4.69 5.72 9.68
CA TRP A 182 4.53 7.17 9.49
C TRP A 182 3.12 7.59 9.91
N LEU A 183 2.98 8.80 10.49
CA LEU A 183 1.67 9.33 10.88
C LEU A 183 0.69 9.34 9.71
N ALA A 184 1.14 9.69 8.53
CA ALA A 184 0.35 9.67 7.30
C ALA A 184 -0.24 8.28 7.01
N ASP A 185 0.56 7.22 7.14
CA ASP A 185 0.13 5.85 6.94
C ASP A 185 -0.84 5.38 8.03
N ALA A 186 -0.59 5.79 9.29
CA ALA A 186 -1.49 5.49 10.40
C ALA A 186 -2.86 6.14 10.20
N LEU A 187 -2.91 7.40 9.76
CA LEU A 187 -4.16 8.11 9.48
C LEU A 187 -4.91 7.52 8.29
N GLN A 188 -4.21 7.01 7.31
CA GLN A 188 -4.82 6.30 6.18
C GLN A 188 -5.52 5.02 6.65
N ILE A 189 -4.86 4.23 7.50
CA ILE A 189 -5.48 3.05 8.13
C ILE A 189 -6.69 3.44 9.00
N ALA A 190 -6.59 4.52 9.78
CA ALA A 190 -7.72 5.00 10.59
C ALA A 190 -8.92 5.44 9.73
N ALA A 191 -8.66 6.08 8.59
CA ALA A 191 -9.70 6.47 7.64
C ALA A 191 -10.39 5.25 7.01
N TYR A 192 -9.63 4.21 6.66
CA TYR A 192 -10.18 2.95 6.19
C TYR A 192 -11.01 2.25 7.29
N ALA A 193 -10.52 2.25 8.54
CA ALA A 193 -11.24 1.71 9.67
C ALA A 193 -12.60 2.42 9.86
N ALA A 194 -12.60 3.75 9.82
CA ALA A 194 -13.83 4.53 9.92
C ALA A 194 -14.81 4.20 8.77
N LEU A 195 -14.32 4.13 7.53
CA LEU A 195 -15.15 3.74 6.38
C LEU A 195 -15.74 2.32 6.53
N MET A 196 -14.94 1.37 7.04
CA MET A 196 -15.40 -0.02 7.24
C MET A 196 -16.43 -0.11 8.37
N ASP A 197 -16.27 0.67 9.44
CA ASP A 197 -17.23 0.71 10.54
C ASP A 197 -18.59 1.23 10.04
N TYR A 198 -18.61 2.36 9.34
CA TYR A 198 -19.85 2.98 8.86
C TYR A 198 -20.54 2.22 7.72
N GLU A 199 -19.76 1.70 6.76
CA GLU A 199 -20.34 1.10 5.54
C GLU A 199 -20.56 -0.41 5.66
N LEU A 200 -19.72 -1.11 6.43
CA LEU A 200 -19.78 -2.56 6.56
C LEU A 200 -20.25 -3.01 7.95
N ASN A 201 -20.45 -2.08 8.88
CA ASN A 201 -20.73 -2.37 10.30
C ASN A 201 -19.67 -3.33 10.87
N LYS A 202 -18.39 -3.03 10.60
CA LYS A 202 -17.23 -3.81 11.02
C LYS A 202 -16.29 -2.95 11.84
N GLU A 203 -16.33 -3.10 13.16
CA GLU A 203 -15.37 -2.45 14.04
C GLU A 203 -13.95 -2.90 13.73
N VAL A 204 -13.06 -1.93 13.46
CA VAL A 204 -11.66 -2.17 13.14
C VAL A 204 -10.78 -1.57 14.21
N LEU A 205 -10.18 -2.42 15.04
CA LEU A 205 -9.27 -2.00 16.11
C LEU A 205 -7.80 -2.01 15.68
N VAL A 206 -7.47 -2.76 14.64
CA VAL A 206 -6.10 -2.89 14.12
C VAL A 206 -6.15 -2.98 12.59
N GLY A 207 -5.25 -2.27 11.95
CA GLY A 207 -4.90 -2.49 10.55
C GLY A 207 -3.40 -2.65 10.39
N PHE A 208 -2.93 -2.84 9.18
CA PHE A 208 -1.52 -3.08 8.90
C PHE A 208 -0.99 -2.20 7.77
N VAL A 209 0.30 -1.90 7.85
CA VAL A 209 1.05 -1.29 6.75
C VAL A 209 2.15 -2.27 6.35
N ASP A 210 2.13 -2.68 5.08
CA ASP A 210 3.14 -3.55 4.48
C ASP A 210 4.21 -2.70 3.79
N TYR A 211 5.38 -2.59 4.39
CA TYR A 211 6.55 -1.92 3.81
C TYR A 211 7.35 -2.93 2.98
N ILE A 212 7.08 -2.95 1.68
CA ILE A 212 7.57 -4.00 0.79
C ILE A 212 9.08 -4.01 0.61
N LYS A 213 9.75 -2.85 0.64
CA LYS A 213 11.22 -2.76 0.48
C LYS A 213 12.01 -3.49 1.55
N ILE A 214 11.44 -3.69 2.71
CA ILE A 214 12.09 -4.38 3.83
C ILE A 214 11.34 -5.64 4.25
N CYS A 215 10.32 -6.05 3.47
CA CYS A 215 9.47 -7.22 3.74
C CYS A 215 8.90 -7.22 5.16
N GLU A 216 8.51 -6.04 5.68
CA GLU A 216 8.04 -5.88 7.06
C GLU A 216 6.60 -5.39 7.10
N ARG A 217 5.76 -6.10 7.88
CA ARG A 217 4.41 -5.68 8.23
C ARG A 217 4.40 -5.02 9.60
N ARG A 218 3.80 -3.83 9.69
CA ARG A 218 3.67 -3.09 10.94
C ARG A 218 2.21 -2.85 11.30
N PRO A 219 1.80 -3.17 12.54
CA PRO A 219 0.44 -2.93 13.00
C PRO A 219 0.20 -1.44 13.29
N VAL A 220 -1.03 -1.03 13.04
CA VAL A 220 -1.59 0.27 13.45
C VAL A 220 -2.77 0.00 14.36
N VAL A 221 -2.65 0.41 15.62
CA VAL A 221 -3.76 0.35 16.57
C VAL A 221 -4.67 1.55 16.35
N VAL A 222 -5.91 1.28 15.98
CA VAL A 222 -6.95 2.28 15.75
C VAL A 222 -7.63 2.58 17.08
N ASN A 223 -7.19 3.63 17.75
CA ASN A 223 -7.71 4.05 19.05
C ASN A 223 -8.31 5.46 18.97
N SER A 224 -8.93 5.91 20.06
CA SER A 224 -9.57 7.23 20.13
C SER A 224 -8.63 8.39 19.81
N VAL A 225 -7.35 8.30 20.20
CA VAL A 225 -6.35 9.34 19.92
C VAL A 225 -6.07 9.43 18.42
N LEU A 226 -5.96 8.28 17.72
CA LEU A 226 -5.74 8.25 16.29
C LEU A 226 -6.98 8.74 15.53
N HIS A 227 -8.19 8.37 15.99
CA HIS A 227 -9.45 8.90 15.45
C HIS A 227 -9.55 10.43 15.61
N GLN A 228 -9.24 10.97 16.78
CA GLN A 228 -9.24 12.43 16.99
C GLN A 228 -8.28 13.14 16.04
N LYS A 229 -7.07 12.60 15.84
CA LYS A 229 -6.11 13.15 14.88
C LYS A 229 -6.63 13.08 13.44
N LEU A 230 -7.26 11.96 13.05
CA LEU A 230 -7.85 11.82 11.73
C LEU A 230 -8.91 12.90 11.50
N PHE A 231 -9.88 13.02 12.40
CA PHE A 231 -10.96 14.00 12.24
C PHE A 231 -10.45 15.45 12.25
N GLY A 232 -9.45 15.76 13.09
CA GLY A 232 -8.78 17.06 13.03
C GLY A 232 -8.15 17.37 11.67
N VAL A 233 -7.45 16.40 11.09
CA VAL A 233 -6.89 16.54 9.74
C VAL A 233 -7.98 16.69 8.66
N LEU A 234 -9.07 15.95 8.78
CA LEU A 234 -10.20 16.08 7.84
C LEU A 234 -10.86 17.45 7.94
N ASP A 235 -11.05 17.99 9.14
CA ASP A 235 -11.59 19.33 9.38
C ASP A 235 -10.68 20.42 8.80
N ASP A 236 -9.35 20.28 8.99
CA ASP A 236 -8.37 21.18 8.38
C ASP A 236 -8.43 21.16 6.86
N MET A 237 -8.52 19.94 6.28
CA MET A 237 -8.66 19.79 4.81
C MET A 237 -9.96 20.40 4.28
N ILE A 238 -11.09 20.18 4.96
CA ILE A 238 -12.39 20.75 4.58
C ILE A 238 -12.28 22.28 4.64
N THR A 239 -11.80 22.82 5.76
CA THR A 239 -11.63 24.26 5.98
C THR A 239 -10.72 24.89 4.91
N MET A 240 -9.62 24.25 4.57
CA MET A 240 -8.70 24.70 3.51
C MET A 240 -9.41 24.85 2.17
N PHE A 241 -10.24 23.86 1.79
CA PHE A 241 -10.94 23.92 0.51
C PHE A 241 -12.13 24.85 0.50
N GLU A 242 -12.85 24.99 1.61
CA GLU A 242 -13.99 25.90 1.73
C GLU A 242 -13.54 27.37 1.74
N LYS A 243 -12.49 27.69 2.50
CA LYS A 243 -11.96 29.05 2.59
C LYS A 243 -11.00 29.42 1.48
N GLN A 244 -10.53 28.44 0.70
CA GLN A 244 -9.47 28.63 -0.29
C GLN A 244 -8.18 29.19 0.32
N GLU A 245 -7.89 28.80 1.57
CA GLU A 245 -6.74 29.25 2.35
C GLU A 245 -5.93 28.03 2.85
N ILE A 246 -4.63 28.05 2.64
CA ILE A 246 -3.75 26.97 3.10
C ILE A 246 -3.46 27.19 4.60
N PRO A 247 -3.63 26.17 5.46
CA PRO A 247 -3.31 26.29 6.87
C PRO A 247 -1.82 26.54 7.10
N GLU A 248 -1.46 27.10 8.23
CA GLU A 248 -0.04 27.25 8.61
C GLU A 248 0.65 25.88 8.63
N PHE A 249 1.80 25.81 8.00
CA PHE A 249 2.63 24.60 7.97
C PHE A 249 4.11 24.93 7.94
N THR A 250 4.94 23.97 8.35
CA THR A 250 6.39 24.12 8.32
C THR A 250 6.95 23.71 6.97
N ILE A 251 7.63 24.62 6.31
CA ILE A 251 8.30 24.36 5.02
C ILE A 251 9.52 23.46 5.26
N ASN A 252 9.59 22.40 4.51
CA ASN A 252 10.74 21.50 4.48
C ASN A 252 11.43 21.57 3.11
N LYS A 253 12.56 22.26 3.03
CA LYS A 253 13.29 22.48 1.77
C LYS A 253 13.62 21.19 1.02
N ASN A 254 14.03 20.14 1.72
CA ASN A 254 14.33 18.85 1.10
C ASN A 254 13.09 18.17 0.44
N LYS A 255 11.89 18.49 0.95
CA LYS A 255 10.64 18.05 0.32
C LYS A 255 10.30 18.93 -0.88
N CYS A 256 10.51 20.25 -0.76
CA CYS A 256 10.22 21.21 -1.81
C CYS A 256 11.09 20.98 -3.06
N GLU A 257 12.38 20.72 -2.91
CA GLU A 257 13.32 20.43 -4.01
C GLU A 257 12.91 19.22 -4.86
N LYS A 258 12.05 18.34 -4.33
CA LYS A 258 11.53 17.15 -5.02
C LYS A 258 10.06 17.29 -5.42
N CYS A 259 9.48 18.48 -5.21
CA CYS A 259 8.07 18.72 -5.44
C CYS A 259 7.82 19.13 -6.89
N GLU A 260 6.86 18.48 -7.54
CA GLU A 260 6.44 18.83 -8.91
C GLU A 260 5.83 20.23 -9.05
N TYR A 261 5.48 20.86 -7.94
CA TYR A 261 4.92 22.22 -7.89
C TYR A 261 5.96 23.28 -7.46
N MET A 262 7.25 22.93 -7.34
CA MET A 262 8.28 23.82 -6.83
C MET A 262 8.31 25.17 -7.59
N ASP A 263 8.24 25.13 -8.93
CA ASP A 263 8.38 26.32 -9.78
C ASP A 263 7.19 27.30 -9.71
N ILE A 264 6.06 26.86 -9.17
CA ILE A 264 4.81 27.64 -9.08
C ILE A 264 4.32 27.81 -7.64
N CYS A 265 5.07 27.28 -6.68
CA CYS A 265 4.69 27.32 -5.26
C CYS A 265 5.16 28.63 -4.62
N GLU A 266 4.22 29.51 -4.27
CA GLU A 266 4.50 30.78 -3.61
C GLU A 266 5.10 30.64 -2.21
N TYR A 267 5.04 29.44 -1.63
CA TYR A 267 5.57 29.12 -0.30
C TYR A 267 7.04 28.66 -0.34
N TYR A 268 7.58 28.41 -1.53
CA TYR A 268 9.00 28.10 -1.73
C TYR A 268 9.72 29.40 -2.11
N GLY A 269 10.09 30.17 -1.09
CA GLY A 269 10.81 31.44 -1.24
C GLY A 269 12.16 31.40 -0.54
#